data_22554874dbefa9f1aaf0f4b24b82cac6
#
_entry.id   22554874dbefa9f1aaf0f4b24b82cac6
#
_cell.length_a   1.000
_cell.length_b   1.000
_cell.length_c   1.000
_cell.angle_alpha   90.00
_cell.angle_beta   90.00
_cell.angle_gamma   90.00
#
_symmetry.space_group_name_H-M   'P 1'
#
loop_
_entity.id
_entity.type
_entity.pdbx_description
1 polymer ?
#
loop_
_entity_poly.entity_id
_entity_poly.type
_entity_poly.pdbx_seq_one_letter_code
_entity_poly.pdbx_strand_id
1 'polypeptide(L)'
;APGGAEASPVPLFGAKAPPSFSIVENGLSYELSLQEGYSVGLFLDQRENRRRLLAGHIGARFADLPDRRQDEPVELLNAFAYTCGFSVAAAKRGVKTTSLDLSKKYLEWGKRNFHLNGLDPADHDFIFGDVFDWLKRLRRKGRLFDIIILDPPTFSQSKESGVFRA
;
A
#
# COMPACT_ATOMS: atom_id res chain seq x y z
N ALA A 1 -2.28 -27.98 -4.61
CA ALA A 1 -2.01 -28.22 -3.19
C ALA A 1 -3.27 -27.90 -2.40
N PRO A 2 -3.73 -28.71 -1.44
CA PRO A 2 -4.89 -28.42 -0.62
C PRO A 2 -4.62 -27.15 0.16
N GLY A 3 -5.56 -26.20 0.13
CA GLY A 3 -5.51 -24.99 0.92
C GLY A 3 -5.49 -25.37 2.41
N GLY A 4 -4.31 -25.34 3.00
CA GLY A 4 -4.17 -25.45 4.44
C GLY A 4 -4.93 -24.28 5.05
N ALA A 5 -5.91 -24.53 5.88
CA ALA A 5 -6.49 -23.50 6.73
C ALA A 5 -5.32 -22.85 7.47
N GLU A 6 -5.10 -21.55 7.23
CA GLU A 6 -4.12 -20.80 8.00
C GLU A 6 -4.51 -20.91 9.47
N ALA A 7 -3.70 -21.62 10.23
CA ALA A 7 -3.94 -21.75 11.65
C ALA A 7 -3.85 -20.36 12.28
N SER A 8 -4.93 -19.90 12.89
CA SER A 8 -4.90 -18.66 13.67
C SER A 8 -3.77 -18.74 14.70
N PRO A 9 -2.92 -17.72 14.81
CA PRO A 9 -1.83 -17.74 15.75
C PRO A 9 -2.35 -17.93 17.18
N VAL A 10 -1.80 -18.96 17.85
CA VAL A 10 -2.13 -19.27 19.23
C VAL A 10 -1.03 -18.68 20.12
N PRO A 11 -1.38 -17.90 21.16
CA PRO A 11 -0.38 -17.36 22.06
C PRO A 11 0.34 -18.50 22.79
N LEU A 12 1.67 -18.44 22.85
CA LEU A 12 2.47 -19.42 23.62
C LEU A 12 2.24 -19.25 25.12
N PHE A 13 2.02 -18.03 25.58
CA PHE A 13 1.68 -17.67 26.96
C PHE A 13 1.03 -16.27 26.99
N GLY A 14 0.35 -15.94 28.07
CA GLY A 14 -0.30 -14.64 28.26
C GLY A 14 -1.69 -14.54 27.64
N ALA A 15 -2.22 -13.33 27.59
CA ALA A 15 -3.52 -13.05 27.02
C ALA A 15 -3.49 -13.08 25.49
N LYS A 16 -4.62 -13.47 24.88
CA LYS A 16 -4.79 -13.41 23.41
C LYS A 16 -4.71 -11.96 22.94
N ALA A 17 -3.96 -11.71 21.86
CA ALA A 17 -3.93 -10.40 21.22
C ALA A 17 -5.31 -9.98 20.71
N PRO A 18 -5.63 -8.67 20.72
CA PRO A 18 -6.87 -8.18 20.12
C PRO A 18 -6.89 -8.52 18.61
N PRO A 19 -8.06 -8.62 17.98
CA PRO A 19 -8.18 -8.89 16.55
C PRO A 19 -7.42 -7.88 15.67
N SER A 20 -7.44 -6.61 16.07
CA SER A 20 -6.65 -5.55 15.46
C SER A 20 -6.24 -4.52 16.51
N PHE A 21 -5.17 -3.80 16.22
CA PHE A 21 -4.68 -2.67 17.03
C PHE A 21 -3.96 -1.69 16.12
N SER A 22 -3.75 -0.47 16.59
CA SER A 22 -3.05 0.55 15.81
C SER A 22 -1.66 0.79 16.36
N ILE A 23 -0.72 1.06 15.46
CA ILE A 23 0.60 1.59 15.77
C ILE A 23 0.79 2.96 15.13
N VAL A 24 1.77 3.71 15.64
CA VAL A 24 2.18 4.99 15.04
C VAL A 24 3.58 4.84 14.46
N GLU A 25 3.72 5.19 13.18
CA GLU A 25 5.00 5.26 12.48
C GLU A 25 5.14 6.61 11.78
N ASN A 26 6.18 7.37 12.09
CA ASN A 26 6.42 8.70 11.53
C ASN A 26 5.22 9.67 11.69
N GLY A 27 4.47 9.57 12.78
CA GLY A 27 3.27 10.38 13.02
C GLY A 27 2.01 9.90 12.27
N LEU A 28 2.06 8.80 11.56
CA LEU A 28 0.92 8.17 10.88
C LEU A 28 0.47 6.91 11.64
N SER A 29 -0.83 6.72 11.71
CA SER A 29 -1.46 5.56 12.36
C SER A 29 -1.73 4.45 11.34
N TYR A 30 -1.39 3.21 11.70
CA TYR A 30 -1.65 2.03 10.88
C TYR A 30 -2.31 0.94 11.70
N GLU A 31 -3.36 0.34 11.16
CA GLU A 31 -3.99 -0.84 11.73
C GLU A 31 -3.10 -2.06 11.49
N LEU A 32 -2.90 -2.86 12.52
CA LEU A 32 -2.24 -4.15 12.46
C LEU A 32 -3.16 -5.25 12.98
N SER A 33 -2.95 -6.47 12.50
CA SER A 33 -3.62 -7.67 12.99
C SER A 33 -2.64 -8.85 13.01
N LEU A 34 -2.51 -9.52 14.14
CA LEU A 34 -1.73 -10.75 14.26
C LEU A 34 -2.51 -11.99 13.79
N GLN A 35 -3.77 -11.82 13.37
CA GLN A 35 -4.66 -12.92 12.95
C GLN A 35 -4.79 -13.03 11.43
N GLU A 36 -4.08 -12.20 10.66
CA GLU A 36 -4.23 -12.05 9.20
C GLU A 36 -3.23 -12.86 8.36
N GLY A 37 -2.67 -13.95 8.89
CA GLY A 37 -1.77 -14.84 8.15
C GLY A 37 -0.32 -14.37 8.13
N TYR A 38 0.35 -14.42 6.97
CA TYR A 38 1.80 -14.18 6.85
C TYR A 38 2.25 -12.75 7.15
N SER A 39 1.37 -11.78 7.08
CA SER A 39 1.71 -10.38 7.26
C SER A 39 0.75 -9.71 8.23
N VAL A 40 1.33 -8.90 9.10
CA VAL A 40 0.60 -8.24 10.20
C VAL A 40 -0.08 -6.92 9.79
N GLY A 41 0.03 -6.51 8.55
CA GLY A 41 -0.61 -5.28 8.04
C GLY A 41 0.36 -4.16 7.66
N LEU A 42 1.63 -4.24 8.02
CA LEU A 42 2.65 -3.26 7.62
C LEU A 42 4.02 -3.93 7.52
N PHE A 43 4.75 -3.66 6.43
CA PHE A 43 6.13 -4.08 6.26
C PHE A 43 7.07 -3.05 6.90
N LEU A 44 7.69 -3.41 8.04
CA LEU A 44 8.47 -2.47 8.85
C LEU A 44 9.82 -2.08 8.21
N ASP A 45 10.38 -2.93 7.39
CA ASP A 45 11.60 -2.67 6.60
C ASP A 45 11.44 -1.49 5.63
N GLN A 46 10.22 -1.21 5.17
CA GLN A 46 9.89 -0.08 4.30
C GLN A 46 9.68 1.26 5.05
N ARG A 47 9.91 1.30 6.35
CA ARG A 47 9.68 2.48 7.20
C ARG A 47 10.39 3.72 6.69
N GLU A 48 11.67 3.61 6.34
CA GLU A 48 12.45 4.75 5.84
C GLU A 48 11.99 5.22 4.47
N ASN A 49 11.55 4.33 3.62
CA ASN A 49 11.00 4.69 2.32
C ASN A 49 9.66 5.45 2.48
N ARG A 50 8.79 5.01 3.39
CA ARG A 50 7.57 5.78 3.73
C ARG A 50 7.88 7.14 4.34
N ARG A 51 8.90 7.23 5.23
CA ARG A 51 9.34 8.49 5.81
C ARG A 51 9.84 9.46 4.75
N ARG A 52 10.65 9.00 3.80
CA ARG A 52 11.14 9.82 2.69
C ARG A 52 9.99 10.35 1.83
N LEU A 53 9.02 9.50 1.52
CA LEU A 53 7.85 9.90 0.77
C LEU A 53 7.03 10.95 1.52
N LEU A 54 6.78 10.75 2.81
CA LEU A 54 6.07 11.69 3.68
C LEU A 54 6.81 13.03 3.80
N ALA A 55 8.15 13.01 3.86
CA ALA A 55 8.97 14.22 3.89
C ALA A 55 9.13 14.90 2.52
N GLY A 56 8.70 14.25 1.43
CA GLY A 56 8.93 14.72 0.06
C GLY A 56 10.34 14.50 -0.45
N HIS A 57 11.14 13.72 0.26
CA HIS A 57 12.53 13.43 -0.10
C HIS A 57 12.64 12.02 -0.70
N ILE A 58 12.75 11.92 -2.02
CA ILE A 58 12.78 10.64 -2.74
C ILE A 58 14.20 10.08 -2.85
N GLY A 59 15.22 10.89 -2.72
CA GLY A 59 16.64 10.49 -2.69
C GLY A 59 17.59 11.61 -3.00
N ALA A 60 18.86 11.46 -2.60
CA ALA A 60 19.89 12.50 -2.74
C ALA A 60 20.23 12.88 -4.22
N ARG A 61 19.81 12.06 -5.18
CA ARG A 61 20.06 12.29 -6.62
C ARG A 61 18.80 12.70 -7.39
N PHE A 62 17.67 12.71 -6.75
CA PHE A 62 16.40 13.11 -7.37
C PHE A 62 15.98 14.41 -6.72
N ALA A 63 15.66 15.38 -7.55
CA ALA A 63 15.02 16.60 -7.07
C ALA A 63 13.81 16.25 -6.21
N ASP A 64 13.49 17.10 -5.25
CA ASP A 64 12.20 17.08 -4.58
C ASP A 64 11.10 16.86 -5.62
N LEU A 65 9.97 16.27 -5.18
CA LEU A 65 8.82 16.09 -6.05
C LEU A 65 8.68 17.29 -6.98
N PRO A 66 8.59 17.08 -8.31
CA PRO A 66 8.61 18.17 -9.27
C PRO A 66 7.62 19.25 -8.84
N ASP A 67 8.10 20.47 -8.80
CA ASP A 67 7.26 21.67 -8.64
C ASP A 67 6.40 21.74 -9.89
N ARG A 68 5.28 21.00 -9.85
CA ARG A 68 4.31 21.00 -10.93
C ARG A 68 3.57 22.32 -10.90
N ARG A 69 3.03 22.69 -12.05
CA ARG A 69 2.09 23.82 -12.21
C ARG A 69 1.22 23.90 -10.98
N GLN A 70 1.21 25.03 -10.35
CA GLN A 70 0.62 25.29 -9.02
C GLN A 70 -0.82 24.80 -8.83
N ASP A 71 -1.46 24.30 -9.88
CA ASP A 71 -2.89 23.94 -9.92
C ASP A 71 -3.16 22.45 -10.12
N GLU A 72 -2.15 21.60 -10.37
CA GLU A 72 -2.37 20.17 -10.58
C GLU A 72 -1.80 19.32 -9.42
N PRO A 73 -2.60 18.42 -8.82
CA PRO A 73 -2.12 17.55 -7.76
C PRO A 73 -1.06 16.59 -8.30
N VAL A 74 -0.01 16.35 -7.51
CA VAL A 74 0.95 15.28 -7.78
C VAL A 74 0.22 13.94 -7.71
N GLU A 75 0.40 13.09 -8.73
CA GLU A 75 -0.22 11.76 -8.79
C GLU A 75 0.80 10.65 -8.52
N LEU A 76 0.42 9.70 -7.66
CA LEU A 76 1.23 8.55 -7.30
C LEU A 76 0.50 7.24 -7.61
N LEU A 77 1.19 6.32 -8.29
CA LEU A 77 0.79 4.93 -8.42
C LEU A 77 1.55 4.07 -7.42
N ASN A 78 0.81 3.40 -6.54
CA ASN A 78 1.33 2.36 -5.64
C ASN A 78 0.87 0.99 -6.15
N ALA A 79 1.73 0.27 -6.85
CA ALA A 79 1.48 -1.06 -7.36
C ALA A 79 1.98 -2.12 -6.35
N PHE A 80 1.20 -3.18 -6.15
CA PHE A 80 1.32 -4.13 -5.04
C PHE A 80 1.11 -3.43 -3.70
N ALA A 81 0.01 -2.66 -3.63
CA ALA A 81 -0.22 -1.67 -2.59
C ALA A 81 -0.42 -2.26 -1.19
N TYR A 82 -0.75 -3.56 -1.09
CA TYR A 82 -1.05 -4.23 0.17
C TYR A 82 -2.08 -3.40 0.98
N THR A 83 -1.77 -3.04 2.22
CA THR A 83 -2.62 -2.20 3.09
C THR A 83 -2.41 -0.71 2.87
N CYS A 84 -1.86 -0.32 1.73
CA CYS A 84 -1.67 1.05 1.26
C CYS A 84 -0.77 1.93 2.14
N GLY A 85 0.21 1.36 2.84
CA GLY A 85 1.10 2.13 3.73
C GLY A 85 1.83 3.28 3.04
N PHE A 86 2.32 3.07 1.82
CA PHE A 86 2.93 4.13 1.01
C PHE A 86 1.90 5.17 0.54
N SER A 87 0.70 4.72 0.15
CA SER A 87 -0.36 5.63 -0.30
C SER A 87 -0.81 6.56 0.81
N VAL A 88 -0.94 6.06 2.06
CA VAL A 88 -1.25 6.88 3.24
C VAL A 88 -0.17 7.94 3.46
N ALA A 89 1.12 7.56 3.38
CA ALA A 89 2.23 8.49 3.57
C ALA A 89 2.24 9.60 2.50
N ALA A 90 1.97 9.25 1.24
CA ALA A 90 1.87 10.22 0.14
C ALA A 90 0.63 11.11 0.27
N ALA A 91 -0.54 10.52 0.56
CA ALA A 91 -1.80 11.24 0.70
C ALA A 91 -1.75 12.27 1.83
N LYS A 92 -1.06 11.97 2.94
CA LYS A 92 -0.85 12.90 4.04
C LYS A 92 -0.09 14.16 3.63
N ARG A 93 0.65 14.10 2.54
CA ARG A 93 1.35 15.24 1.92
C ARG A 93 0.49 15.95 0.84
N GLY A 94 -0.74 15.54 0.62
CA GLY A 94 -1.61 16.11 -0.42
C GLY A 94 -1.42 15.48 -1.81
N VAL A 95 -0.72 14.35 -1.91
CA VAL A 95 -0.56 13.61 -3.17
C VAL A 95 -1.82 12.79 -3.45
N LYS A 96 -2.35 12.88 -4.67
CA LYS A 96 -3.43 12.00 -5.12
C LYS A 96 -2.85 10.61 -5.41
N THR A 97 -3.41 9.58 -4.80
CA THR A 97 -2.86 8.22 -4.90
C THR A 97 -3.80 7.27 -5.63
N THR A 98 -3.21 6.38 -6.44
CA THR A 98 -3.85 5.20 -7.01
C THR A 98 -3.20 3.97 -6.40
N SER A 99 -3.95 3.23 -5.58
CA SER A 99 -3.51 1.99 -4.94
C SER A 99 -4.01 0.79 -5.72
N LEU A 100 -3.10 -0.04 -6.21
CA LEU A 100 -3.41 -1.21 -7.05
C LEU A 100 -2.92 -2.48 -6.36
N ASP A 101 -3.84 -3.41 -6.09
CA ASP A 101 -3.51 -4.69 -5.47
C ASP A 101 -4.42 -5.83 -5.94
N LEU A 102 -3.93 -7.06 -5.89
CA LEU A 102 -4.67 -8.27 -6.22
C LEU A 102 -5.67 -8.70 -5.12
N SER A 103 -5.57 -8.12 -3.92
CA SER A 103 -6.41 -8.44 -2.77
C SER A 103 -7.38 -7.30 -2.45
N LYS A 104 -8.66 -7.53 -2.72
CA LYS A 104 -9.71 -6.60 -2.30
C LYS A 104 -9.71 -6.38 -0.78
N LYS A 105 -9.44 -7.44 0.00
CA LYS A 105 -9.35 -7.39 1.47
C LYS A 105 -8.27 -6.39 1.93
N TYR A 106 -7.11 -6.41 1.30
CA TYR A 106 -6.02 -5.50 1.65
C TYR A 106 -6.31 -4.06 1.23
N LEU A 107 -6.96 -3.84 0.10
CA LEU A 107 -7.40 -2.50 -0.29
C LEU A 107 -8.45 -1.91 0.67
N GLU A 108 -9.39 -2.73 1.15
CA GLU A 108 -10.35 -2.29 2.19
C GLU A 108 -9.64 -1.99 3.52
N TRP A 109 -8.60 -2.76 3.87
CA TRP A 109 -7.74 -2.43 5.01
C TRP A 109 -6.99 -1.11 4.78
N GLY A 110 -6.48 -0.89 3.57
CA GLY A 110 -5.88 0.38 3.17
C GLY A 110 -6.81 1.56 3.40
N LYS A 111 -8.08 1.48 3.01
CA LYS A 111 -9.07 2.54 3.28
C LYS A 111 -9.23 2.84 4.77
N ARG A 112 -9.20 1.81 5.63
CA ARG A 112 -9.21 2.04 7.08
C ARG A 112 -7.96 2.79 7.55
N ASN A 113 -6.78 2.49 6.96
CA ASN A 113 -5.55 3.23 7.26
C ASN A 113 -5.66 4.70 6.82
N PHE A 114 -6.34 5.01 5.70
CA PHE A 114 -6.64 6.39 5.33
C PHE A 114 -7.50 7.08 6.39
N HIS A 115 -8.60 6.47 6.81
CA HIS A 115 -9.48 7.03 7.85
C HIS A 115 -8.76 7.25 9.18
N LEU A 116 -7.88 6.34 9.61
CA LEU A 116 -7.08 6.48 10.82
C LEU A 116 -6.18 7.74 10.81
N ASN A 117 -5.89 8.27 9.63
CA ASN A 117 -5.06 9.45 9.43
C ASN A 117 -5.86 10.70 9.06
N GLY A 118 -7.20 10.65 9.13
CA GLY A 118 -8.07 11.75 8.77
C GLY A 118 -8.07 12.06 7.27
N LEU A 119 -7.81 11.04 6.43
CA LEU A 119 -7.85 11.12 4.98
C LEU A 119 -9.14 10.49 4.48
N ASP A 120 -9.79 11.11 3.49
CA ASP A 120 -10.96 10.51 2.84
C ASP A 120 -10.51 9.58 1.70
N PRO A 121 -10.79 8.27 1.77
CA PRO A 121 -10.50 7.36 0.66
C PRO A 121 -11.20 7.73 -0.65
N ALA A 122 -12.31 8.49 -0.61
CA ALA A 122 -13.02 8.91 -1.81
C ALA A 122 -12.22 9.89 -2.69
N ASP A 123 -11.22 10.57 -2.13
CA ASP A 123 -10.33 11.46 -2.87
C ASP A 123 -9.23 10.70 -3.63
N HIS A 124 -9.16 9.38 -3.47
CA HIS A 124 -8.10 8.51 -3.98
C HIS A 124 -8.66 7.32 -4.76
N ASP A 125 -7.83 6.71 -5.60
CA ASP A 125 -8.22 5.56 -6.40
C ASP A 125 -7.75 4.24 -5.75
N PHE A 126 -8.65 3.25 -5.66
CA PHE A 126 -8.33 1.89 -5.22
C PHE A 126 -8.73 0.90 -6.30
N ILE A 127 -7.76 0.22 -6.88
CA ILE A 127 -7.94 -0.67 -8.02
C ILE A 127 -7.67 -2.11 -7.58
N PHE A 128 -8.72 -2.93 -7.61
CA PHE A 128 -8.60 -4.37 -7.41
C PHE A 128 -8.31 -5.06 -8.73
N GLY A 129 -7.25 -5.89 -8.77
CA GLY A 129 -6.94 -6.73 -9.91
C GLY A 129 -5.46 -7.01 -10.09
N ASP A 130 -5.14 -7.80 -11.14
CA ASP A 130 -3.77 -8.12 -11.49
C ASP A 130 -2.98 -6.87 -11.88
N VAL A 131 -1.82 -6.69 -11.24
CA VAL A 131 -1.00 -5.49 -11.42
C VAL A 131 -0.52 -5.35 -12.87
N PHE A 132 -0.05 -6.43 -13.49
CA PHE A 132 0.50 -6.37 -14.85
C PHE A 132 -0.57 -6.03 -15.87
N ASP A 133 -1.78 -6.56 -15.70
CA ASP A 133 -2.90 -6.26 -16.58
C ASP A 133 -3.40 -4.83 -16.39
N TRP A 134 -3.44 -4.35 -15.16
CA TRP A 134 -3.81 -2.97 -14.89
C TRP A 134 -2.77 -1.97 -15.38
N LEU A 135 -1.48 -2.24 -15.27
CA LEU A 135 -0.43 -1.39 -15.86
C LEU A 135 -0.61 -1.26 -17.38
N LYS A 136 -0.92 -2.37 -18.09
CA LYS A 136 -1.25 -2.33 -19.52
C LYS A 136 -2.50 -1.47 -19.80
N ARG A 137 -3.53 -1.57 -18.97
CA ARG A 137 -4.78 -0.78 -19.09
C ARG A 137 -4.55 0.69 -18.83
N LEU A 138 -3.80 1.05 -17.77
CA LEU A 138 -3.43 2.43 -17.43
C LEU A 138 -2.65 3.07 -18.57
N ARG A 139 -1.65 2.36 -19.12
CA ARG A 139 -0.89 2.80 -20.30
C ARG A 139 -1.81 3.07 -21.49
N ARG A 140 -2.73 2.15 -21.83
CA ARG A 140 -3.68 2.33 -22.94
C ARG A 140 -4.63 3.51 -22.74
N LYS A 141 -4.94 3.84 -21.49
CA LYS A 141 -5.75 5.02 -21.12
C LYS A 141 -4.95 6.32 -21.07
N GLY A 142 -3.64 6.28 -21.32
CA GLY A 142 -2.78 7.45 -21.26
C GLY A 142 -2.61 8.03 -19.85
N ARG A 143 -2.88 7.22 -18.77
CA ARG A 143 -2.68 7.68 -17.40
C ARG A 143 -1.20 7.84 -17.12
N LEU A 144 -0.85 8.99 -16.61
CA LEU A 144 0.52 9.35 -16.21
C LEU A 144 0.56 9.54 -14.69
N PHE A 145 1.69 9.23 -14.09
CA PHE A 145 1.94 9.40 -12.67
C PHE A 145 3.32 10.04 -12.48
N ASP A 146 3.44 10.90 -11.49
CA ASP A 146 4.71 11.54 -11.13
C ASP A 146 5.61 10.60 -10.36
N ILE A 147 4.97 9.74 -9.55
CA ILE A 147 5.66 8.77 -8.71
C ILE A 147 5.04 7.40 -8.97
N ILE A 148 5.91 6.41 -9.16
CA ILE A 148 5.49 5.01 -9.24
C ILE A 148 6.26 4.23 -8.18
N ILE A 149 5.53 3.57 -7.29
CA ILE A 149 6.07 2.62 -6.32
C ILE A 149 5.77 1.23 -6.82
N LEU A 150 6.83 0.42 -6.95
CA LEU A 150 6.76 -0.99 -7.29
C LEU A 150 7.44 -1.78 -6.17
N ASP A 151 6.64 -2.41 -5.32
CA ASP A 151 7.11 -3.23 -4.20
C ASP A 151 6.52 -4.64 -4.31
N PRO A 152 6.92 -5.42 -5.37
CA PRO A 152 6.33 -6.70 -5.64
C PRO A 152 6.73 -7.72 -4.57
N PRO A 153 5.82 -8.64 -4.21
CA PRO A 153 6.19 -9.77 -3.37
C PRO A 153 7.19 -10.68 -4.09
N THR A 154 8.03 -11.38 -3.34
CA THR A 154 8.96 -12.38 -3.91
C THR A 154 8.23 -13.45 -4.73
N PHE A 155 6.99 -13.74 -4.35
CA PHE A 155 6.13 -14.70 -5.02
C PHE A 155 4.67 -14.23 -4.98
N SER A 156 4.01 -14.25 -6.14
CA SER A 156 2.54 -14.11 -6.21
C SER A 156 1.96 -15.01 -7.29
N GLN A 157 0.69 -15.36 -7.14
CA GLN A 157 -0.04 -16.16 -8.12
C GLN A 157 -1.38 -15.49 -8.41
N SER A 158 -1.66 -15.24 -9.70
CA SER A 158 -2.98 -14.83 -10.16
C SER A 158 -3.54 -15.83 -11.17
N LYS A 159 -4.86 -15.84 -11.32
CA LYS A 159 -5.53 -16.68 -12.33
C LYS A 159 -5.27 -16.18 -13.76
N GLU A 160 -5.02 -14.87 -13.90
CA GLU A 160 -4.87 -14.19 -15.20
C GLU A 160 -3.42 -14.17 -15.67
N SER A 161 -2.47 -13.88 -14.77
CA SER A 161 -1.04 -13.75 -15.11
C SER A 161 -0.18 -14.94 -14.70
N GLY A 162 -0.78 -15.96 -14.07
CA GLY A 162 -0.05 -17.13 -13.60
C GLY A 162 0.79 -16.85 -12.36
N VAL A 163 2.00 -17.43 -12.32
CA VAL A 163 2.93 -17.33 -11.19
C VAL A 163 3.96 -16.25 -11.48
N PHE A 164 4.06 -15.27 -10.58
CA PHE A 164 5.12 -14.28 -10.55
C PHE A 164 6.17 -14.67 -9.51
N ARG A 165 7.44 -14.55 -9.88
CA ARG A 165 8.60 -14.65 -8.99
C ARG A 165 9.51 -13.46 -9.30
N ALA A 166 9.87 -12.69 -8.27
CA ALA A 166 10.84 -11.61 -8.35
C ALA A 166 12.27 -12.17 -8.43
#